data_8de3363505c327112a0828dace66b75c
#
_entry.id   8de3363505c327112a0828dace66b75c
#
_cell.length_a   1.000
_cell.length_b   1.000
_cell.length_c   1.000
_cell.angle_alpha   90.00
_cell.angle_beta   90.00
_cell.angle_gamma   90.00
#
_symmetry.space_group_name_H-M   'P 1'
#
loop_
_entity.id
_entity.type
_entity.pdbx_description
1 polymer ?
#
loop_
_entity_poly.entity_id
_entity_poly.type
_entity_poly.pdbx_seq_one_letter_code
_entity_poly.pdbx_strand_id
1 'polypeptide(L)'
;MSQRVSFMDVFKLKDKNLSRQECLELFENDDLFFDTLKAANEVRKEICGDVVTYIINANINFTNVCSLNCGFCAFKTFPTSDNAYFMTPEEVGKKALAARLAGAMEICIQGGLRKEVDTHLQIEMIQNIHRETAPYGGISIHGFSPMEISAAAENAGLDLKTAVEMLKEAGLGTIPGTAAEILVDDVRKNLCPGKMKADEWEKIIRTIHKAGIQTTSTIMYGHIEDNHDRVDHLFRLKRIQEDTGGFTEFIPLTYLHENTPLYRKGIVKSGASGLDDLRMYAVPRLIFKEKLPNIQVSWVKLGAKFCQVGLSAGANDFGGTLMEDTISNAAGSKYGSNMTEQKINECISQIGRKPQLRTTTYAHVDSSQAKPSIQA
;
A
#
# COMPACT_ATOMS: atom_id res chain seq x y z
N MET A 1 -2.78 -46.11 15.82
CA MET A 1 -2.77 -46.01 14.33
C MET A 1 -2.37 -44.61 13.98
N SER A 2 -1.12 -44.42 13.60
CA SER A 2 -0.58 -43.12 13.16
C SER A 2 -1.22 -42.78 11.83
N GLN A 3 -2.08 -41.73 11.81
CA GLN A 3 -2.50 -41.11 10.55
C GLN A 3 -1.23 -40.60 9.89
N ARG A 4 -0.87 -41.14 8.73
CA ARG A 4 0.12 -40.54 7.83
C ARG A 4 -0.40 -39.15 7.46
N VAL A 5 0.17 -38.14 8.09
CA VAL A 5 0.01 -36.76 7.61
C VAL A 5 0.58 -36.77 6.19
N SER A 6 -0.27 -36.55 5.20
CA SER A 6 0.16 -36.35 3.82
C SER A 6 0.97 -35.07 3.83
N PHE A 7 2.30 -35.19 3.74
CA PHE A 7 3.17 -34.03 3.61
C PHE A 7 2.78 -33.29 2.33
N MET A 8 2.30 -32.06 2.47
CA MET A 8 2.04 -31.18 1.35
C MET A 8 3.35 -30.86 0.66
N ASP A 9 3.49 -31.25 -0.60
CA ASP A 9 4.65 -30.89 -1.41
C ASP A 9 4.47 -29.43 -1.91
N VAL A 10 5.05 -28.50 -1.18
CA VAL A 10 4.92 -27.04 -1.46
C VAL A 10 5.43 -26.68 -2.86
N PHE A 11 6.43 -27.40 -3.38
CA PHE A 11 6.97 -27.12 -4.72
C PHE A 11 6.00 -27.45 -5.85
N LYS A 12 5.06 -28.39 -5.65
CA LYS A 12 3.97 -28.64 -6.60
C LYS A 12 2.89 -27.56 -6.57
N LEU A 13 2.83 -26.76 -5.51
CA LEU A 13 1.83 -25.68 -5.39
C LEU A 13 2.14 -24.50 -6.32
N LYS A 14 3.40 -24.31 -6.73
CA LYS A 14 3.77 -23.24 -7.65
C LYS A 14 3.09 -23.36 -9.03
N ASP A 15 2.75 -24.58 -9.46
CA ASP A 15 2.21 -24.83 -10.80
C ASP A 15 0.68 -24.85 -10.86
N LYS A 16 -0.03 -24.70 -9.72
CA LYS A 16 -1.49 -24.74 -9.65
C LYS A 16 -2.09 -23.55 -8.89
N ASN A 17 -3.38 -23.31 -9.10
CA ASN A 17 -4.15 -22.40 -8.25
C ASN A 17 -4.35 -23.01 -6.85
N LEU A 18 -3.92 -22.27 -5.83
CA LEU A 18 -4.10 -22.71 -4.44
C LEU A 18 -5.55 -22.62 -4.01
N SER A 19 -6.00 -23.62 -3.25
CA SER A 19 -7.24 -23.55 -2.48
C SER A 19 -7.04 -22.73 -1.19
N ARG A 20 -8.15 -22.26 -0.59
CA ARG A 20 -8.11 -21.58 0.71
C ARG A 20 -7.48 -22.43 1.80
N GLN A 21 -7.79 -23.73 1.83
CA GLN A 21 -7.26 -24.67 2.81
C GLN A 21 -5.75 -24.84 2.69
N GLU A 22 -5.22 -24.94 1.47
CA GLU A 22 -3.77 -24.99 1.24
C GLU A 22 -3.07 -23.71 1.68
N CYS A 23 -3.68 -22.54 1.40
CA CYS A 23 -3.13 -21.27 1.87
C CYS A 23 -3.12 -21.16 3.40
N LEU A 24 -4.18 -21.63 4.06
CA LEU A 24 -4.25 -21.68 5.52
C LEU A 24 -3.15 -22.57 6.11
N GLU A 25 -2.93 -23.75 5.53
CA GLU A 25 -1.85 -24.65 5.95
C GLU A 25 -0.46 -24.01 5.78
N LEU A 26 -0.23 -23.23 4.70
CA LEU A 26 1.03 -22.48 4.52
C LEU A 26 1.21 -21.37 5.55
N PHE A 27 0.13 -20.80 6.08
CA PHE A 27 0.21 -19.82 7.15
C PHE A 27 0.41 -20.45 8.54
N GLU A 28 -0.07 -21.67 8.80
CA GLU A 28 -0.16 -22.26 10.13
C GLU A 28 0.88 -23.35 10.40
N ASN A 29 1.33 -24.04 9.36
CA ASN A 29 2.25 -25.15 9.51
C ASN A 29 3.72 -24.69 9.47
N ASP A 30 4.38 -24.69 10.62
CA ASP A 30 5.78 -24.31 10.75
C ASP A 30 6.74 -25.23 10.02
N ASP A 31 6.41 -26.52 9.85
CA ASP A 31 7.25 -27.48 9.11
C ASP A 31 7.34 -27.09 7.62
N LEU A 32 6.35 -26.38 7.08
CA LEU A 32 6.32 -25.92 5.69
C LEU A 32 6.98 -24.54 5.48
N PHE A 33 7.38 -23.87 6.54
CA PHE A 33 7.79 -22.47 6.50
C PHE A 33 8.91 -22.20 5.47
N PHE A 34 10.05 -22.89 5.61
CA PHE A 34 11.20 -22.65 4.72
C PHE A 34 10.94 -23.07 3.28
N ASP A 35 10.21 -24.16 3.07
CA ASP A 35 9.83 -24.62 1.73
C ASP A 35 8.87 -23.61 1.06
N THR A 36 7.96 -23.00 1.85
CA THR A 36 7.07 -21.93 1.36
C THR A 36 7.86 -20.70 0.90
N LEU A 37 8.84 -20.24 1.68
CA LEU A 37 9.69 -19.11 1.30
C LEU A 37 10.48 -19.42 0.03
N LYS A 38 11.05 -20.62 -0.06
CA LYS A 38 11.84 -21.06 -1.22
C LYS A 38 10.97 -21.14 -2.48
N ALA A 39 9.81 -21.80 -2.41
CA ALA A 39 8.88 -21.91 -3.53
C ALA A 39 8.39 -20.53 -4.01
N ALA A 40 8.05 -19.64 -3.09
CA ALA A 40 7.65 -18.27 -3.40
C ALA A 40 8.77 -17.48 -4.09
N ASN A 41 10.02 -17.64 -3.64
CA ASN A 41 11.16 -17.00 -4.28
C ASN A 41 11.47 -17.57 -5.69
N GLU A 42 11.24 -18.86 -5.91
CA GLU A 42 11.32 -19.46 -7.26
C GLU A 42 10.27 -18.86 -8.19
N VAL A 43 9.01 -18.81 -7.77
CA VAL A 43 7.91 -18.15 -8.53
C VAL A 43 8.24 -16.68 -8.81
N ARG A 44 8.71 -15.93 -7.80
CA ARG A 44 9.15 -14.55 -7.99
C ARG A 44 10.25 -14.45 -9.04
N LYS A 45 11.25 -15.36 -9.00
CA LYS A 45 12.36 -15.37 -9.97
C LYS A 45 11.89 -15.68 -11.39
N GLU A 46 10.96 -16.62 -11.54
CA GLU A 46 10.35 -16.95 -12.83
C GLU A 46 9.60 -15.76 -13.45
N ILE A 47 8.88 -14.97 -12.63
CA ILE A 47 8.04 -13.85 -13.09
C ILE A 47 8.85 -12.56 -13.27
N CYS A 48 9.70 -12.21 -12.30
CA CYS A 48 10.35 -10.90 -12.19
C CYS A 48 11.86 -10.93 -12.44
N GLY A 49 12.47 -12.10 -12.62
CA GLY A 49 13.92 -12.24 -12.75
C GLY A 49 14.66 -11.76 -11.50
N ASP A 50 15.82 -11.16 -11.69
CA ASP A 50 16.66 -10.62 -10.61
C ASP A 50 16.46 -9.10 -10.39
N VAL A 51 15.48 -8.51 -11.05
CA VAL A 51 15.15 -7.09 -10.89
C VAL A 51 14.36 -6.88 -9.61
N VAL A 52 14.69 -5.82 -8.87
CA VAL A 52 13.90 -5.26 -7.77
C VAL A 52 13.58 -3.82 -8.12
N THR A 53 12.30 -3.52 -8.24
CA THR A 53 11.83 -2.18 -8.57
C THR A 53 11.76 -1.29 -7.33
N TYR A 54 11.84 0.04 -7.54
CA TYR A 54 11.63 1.07 -6.53
C TYR A 54 11.14 2.35 -7.18
N ILE A 55 10.58 3.28 -6.39
CA ILE A 55 10.11 4.58 -6.88
C ILE A 55 10.66 5.72 -6.01
N ILE A 56 10.91 6.89 -6.62
CA ILE A 56 11.25 8.10 -5.89
C ILE A 56 9.95 8.86 -5.65
N ASN A 57 9.43 8.81 -4.42
CA ASN A 57 8.14 9.42 -4.08
C ASN A 57 8.20 10.21 -2.78
N ALA A 58 7.20 11.07 -2.60
CA ALA A 58 6.99 11.84 -1.38
C ALA A 58 5.53 11.74 -0.93
N ASN A 59 5.31 11.84 0.38
CA ASN A 59 3.98 11.82 0.98
C ASN A 59 3.51 13.25 1.28
N ILE A 60 2.24 13.54 0.96
CA ILE A 60 1.55 14.74 1.41
C ILE A 60 0.32 14.31 2.18
N ASN A 61 0.38 14.45 3.51
CA ASN A 61 -0.78 14.27 4.35
C ASN A 61 -1.42 15.64 4.56
N PHE A 62 -2.44 16.02 3.77
CA PHE A 62 -2.98 17.37 3.75
C PHE A 62 -3.80 17.73 5.00
N THR A 63 -4.22 16.75 5.81
CA THR A 63 -4.83 16.95 7.13
C THR A 63 -4.69 15.72 8.02
N ASN A 64 -4.48 15.95 9.31
CA ASN A 64 -4.51 14.90 10.34
C ASN A 64 -5.86 14.85 11.10
N VAL A 65 -6.77 15.78 10.82
CA VAL A 65 -8.12 15.78 11.41
C VAL A 65 -9.01 14.79 10.68
N CYS A 66 -9.59 13.84 11.44
CA CYS A 66 -10.43 12.78 10.86
C CYS A 66 -11.68 12.54 11.72
N SER A 67 -12.84 12.39 11.09
CA SER A 67 -14.12 12.09 11.76
C SER A 67 -14.20 10.65 12.26
N LEU A 68 -13.39 9.71 11.73
CA LEU A 68 -13.41 8.30 12.12
C LEU A 68 -12.59 8.01 13.39
N ASN A 69 -12.91 6.89 14.04
CA ASN A 69 -12.25 6.40 15.25
C ASN A 69 -11.63 5.01 15.05
N CYS A 70 -10.75 4.89 14.04
CA CYS A 70 -10.05 3.63 13.77
C CYS A 70 -9.12 3.28 14.94
N GLY A 71 -9.24 2.05 15.45
CA GLY A 71 -8.45 1.57 16.59
C GLY A 71 -6.95 1.45 16.33
N PHE A 72 -6.56 1.38 15.06
CA PHE A 72 -5.17 1.27 14.62
C PHE A 72 -4.51 2.62 14.28
N CYS A 73 -5.27 3.71 14.15
CA CYS A 73 -4.74 4.97 13.63
C CYS A 73 -4.16 5.83 14.75
N ALA A 74 -2.84 6.05 14.69
CA ALA A 74 -2.11 6.94 15.58
C ALA A 74 -1.93 8.36 15.00
N PHE A 75 -2.23 8.55 13.71
CA PHE A 75 -2.07 9.83 13.01
C PHE A 75 -3.23 10.79 13.24
N LYS A 76 -4.43 10.25 13.46
CA LYS A 76 -5.65 11.05 13.66
C LYS A 76 -5.55 11.98 14.86
N THR A 77 -6.02 13.20 14.68
CA THR A 77 -6.27 14.15 15.77
C THR A 77 -7.69 14.72 15.74
N PHE A 78 -8.08 15.49 16.76
CA PHE A 78 -9.36 16.20 16.82
C PHE A 78 -9.21 17.65 16.31
N PRO A 79 -10.28 18.26 15.79
CA PRO A 79 -10.20 19.64 15.26
C PRO A 79 -9.73 20.69 16.27
N THR A 80 -9.96 20.44 17.58
CA THR A 80 -9.57 21.34 18.68
C THR A 80 -8.19 21.07 19.24
N SER A 81 -7.42 20.14 18.67
CA SER A 81 -6.08 19.81 19.14
C SER A 81 -5.06 20.82 18.61
N ASP A 82 -4.06 21.17 19.44
CA ASP A 82 -3.01 22.13 19.09
C ASP A 82 -2.18 21.71 17.85
N ASN A 83 -2.09 20.41 17.57
CA ASN A 83 -1.40 19.85 16.42
C ASN A 83 -2.32 19.57 15.22
N ALA A 84 -3.59 20.03 15.27
CA ALA A 84 -4.50 19.89 14.14
C ALA A 84 -4.08 20.81 13.00
N TYR A 85 -4.09 20.30 11.77
CA TYR A 85 -3.81 21.09 10.58
C TYR A 85 -4.68 20.69 9.39
N PHE A 86 -4.82 21.64 8.47
CA PHE A 86 -5.45 21.44 7.18
C PHE A 86 -4.74 22.32 6.15
N MET A 87 -4.15 21.72 5.12
CA MET A 87 -3.45 22.44 4.07
C MET A 87 -4.42 22.92 3.00
N THR A 88 -4.21 24.16 2.53
CA THR A 88 -4.90 24.66 1.34
C THR A 88 -4.38 23.97 0.07
N PRO A 89 -5.14 24.01 -1.04
CA PRO A 89 -4.66 23.49 -2.33
C PRO A 89 -3.31 24.09 -2.78
N GLU A 90 -3.08 25.39 -2.49
CA GLU A 90 -1.83 26.07 -2.80
C GLU A 90 -0.66 25.55 -1.95
N GLU A 91 -0.89 25.26 -0.67
CA GLU A 91 0.12 24.66 0.21
C GLU A 91 0.48 23.25 -0.24
N VAL A 92 -0.51 22.46 -0.68
CA VAL A 92 -0.31 21.13 -1.27
C VAL A 92 0.53 21.25 -2.55
N GLY A 93 0.21 22.18 -3.45
CA GLY A 93 0.98 22.45 -4.67
C GLY A 93 2.45 22.81 -4.38
N LYS A 94 2.70 23.70 -3.41
CA LYS A 94 4.06 24.09 -2.99
C LYS A 94 4.86 22.91 -2.42
N LYS A 95 4.22 22.06 -1.63
CA LYS A 95 4.87 20.83 -1.13
C LYS A 95 5.22 19.87 -2.26
N ALA A 96 4.31 19.70 -3.22
CA ALA A 96 4.56 18.87 -4.40
C ALA A 96 5.72 19.41 -5.24
N LEU A 97 5.82 20.74 -5.41
CA LEU A 97 6.97 21.39 -6.07
C LEU A 97 8.28 21.10 -5.32
N ALA A 98 8.29 21.27 -4.00
CA ALA A 98 9.47 20.98 -3.20
C ALA A 98 9.92 19.51 -3.34
N ALA A 99 8.98 18.58 -3.32
CA ALA A 99 9.26 17.16 -3.54
C ALA A 99 9.78 16.89 -4.97
N ARG A 100 9.18 17.53 -6.00
CA ARG A 100 9.65 17.40 -7.40
C ARG A 100 11.08 17.89 -7.56
N LEU A 101 11.41 19.04 -6.99
CA LEU A 101 12.77 19.60 -7.01
C LEU A 101 13.76 18.70 -6.25
N ALA A 102 13.31 17.97 -5.21
CA ALA A 102 14.11 16.95 -4.52
C ALA A 102 14.22 15.63 -5.32
N GLY A 103 13.61 15.54 -6.51
CA GLY A 103 13.71 14.40 -7.41
C GLY A 103 12.51 13.43 -7.35
N ALA A 104 11.45 13.71 -6.59
CA ALA A 104 10.28 12.85 -6.56
C ALA A 104 9.59 12.79 -7.93
N MET A 105 9.17 11.60 -8.32
CA MET A 105 8.41 11.29 -9.53
C MET A 105 6.93 11.10 -9.24
N GLU A 106 6.60 10.84 -7.97
CA GLU A 106 5.25 10.60 -7.49
C GLU A 106 5.00 11.33 -6.18
N ILE A 107 3.79 11.87 -6.05
CA ILE A 107 3.22 12.31 -4.79
C ILE A 107 2.17 11.30 -4.34
N CYS A 108 2.33 10.75 -3.13
CA CYS A 108 1.26 10.02 -2.45
C CYS A 108 0.50 11.03 -1.56
N ILE A 109 -0.74 11.38 -1.95
CA ILE A 109 -1.56 12.35 -1.22
C ILE A 109 -2.73 11.67 -0.52
N GLN A 110 -2.84 11.84 0.80
CA GLN A 110 -3.91 11.32 1.64
C GLN A 110 -4.19 12.25 2.83
N GLY A 111 -5.39 12.16 3.41
CA GLY A 111 -5.75 12.91 4.60
C GLY A 111 -6.82 12.23 5.43
N GLY A 112 -7.14 12.84 6.57
CA GLY A 112 -8.29 12.44 7.39
C GLY A 112 -9.60 12.82 6.72
N LEU A 113 -10.67 12.08 7.03
CA LEU A 113 -12.01 12.36 6.50
C LEU A 113 -12.63 13.57 7.20
N ARG A 114 -13.04 14.54 6.41
CA ARG A 114 -13.70 15.78 6.86
C ARG A 114 -14.86 16.12 5.94
N LYS A 115 -15.87 16.80 6.49
CA LYS A 115 -17.05 17.26 5.71
C LYS A 115 -16.69 18.36 4.70
N GLU A 116 -15.64 19.13 4.99
CA GLU A 116 -15.17 20.21 4.11
C GLU A 116 -14.38 19.70 2.91
N VAL A 117 -13.97 18.43 2.93
CA VAL A 117 -13.26 17.81 1.81
C VAL A 117 -14.29 17.16 0.90
N ASP A 118 -14.57 17.81 -0.20
CA ASP A 118 -15.41 17.32 -1.28
C ASP A 118 -14.58 17.03 -2.56
N THR A 119 -15.22 16.51 -3.60
CA THR A 119 -14.56 16.19 -4.87
C THR A 119 -13.96 17.44 -5.54
N HIS A 120 -14.57 18.60 -5.40
CA HIS A 120 -14.05 19.84 -5.99
C HIS A 120 -12.76 20.28 -5.33
N LEU A 121 -12.68 20.20 -4.00
CA LEU A 121 -11.44 20.49 -3.27
C LEU A 121 -10.31 19.50 -3.62
N GLN A 122 -10.64 18.20 -3.81
CA GLN A 122 -9.64 17.22 -4.29
C GLN A 122 -9.13 17.60 -5.68
N ILE A 123 -10.01 18.04 -6.58
CA ILE A 123 -9.64 18.52 -7.92
C ILE A 123 -8.74 19.76 -7.83
N GLU A 124 -9.06 20.72 -6.98
CA GLU A 124 -8.22 21.92 -6.76
C GLU A 124 -6.82 21.54 -6.28
N MET A 125 -6.68 20.57 -5.38
CA MET A 125 -5.37 20.05 -4.93
C MET A 125 -4.59 19.43 -6.11
N ILE A 126 -5.24 18.58 -6.92
CA ILE A 126 -4.63 17.95 -8.11
C ILE A 126 -4.16 19.03 -9.10
N GLN A 127 -5.00 20.01 -9.41
CA GLN A 127 -4.68 21.09 -10.34
C GLN A 127 -3.53 21.95 -9.83
N ASN A 128 -3.47 22.25 -8.54
CA ASN A 128 -2.35 22.98 -7.94
C ASN A 128 -1.05 22.19 -8.01
N ILE A 129 -1.06 20.86 -7.75
CA ILE A 129 0.11 19.99 -7.93
C ILE A 129 0.61 20.08 -9.38
N HIS A 130 -0.28 19.90 -10.36
CA HIS A 130 0.10 19.96 -11.76
C HIS A 130 0.64 21.34 -12.17
N ARG A 131 -0.03 22.41 -11.76
CA ARG A 131 0.38 23.78 -12.08
C ARG A 131 1.79 24.08 -11.57
N GLU A 132 2.07 23.75 -10.30
CA GLU A 132 3.35 24.04 -9.66
C GLU A 132 4.49 23.16 -10.21
N THR A 133 4.21 21.90 -10.58
CA THR A 133 5.26 20.97 -11.00
C THR A 133 5.49 20.92 -12.51
N ALA A 134 4.54 21.38 -13.33
CA ALA A 134 4.65 21.33 -14.81
C ALA A 134 5.92 21.96 -15.37
N PRO A 135 6.41 23.14 -14.88
CA PRO A 135 7.66 23.73 -15.39
C PRO A 135 8.90 22.85 -15.15
N TYR A 136 8.80 21.87 -14.25
CA TYR A 136 9.89 20.99 -13.84
C TYR A 136 9.71 19.54 -14.33
N GLY A 137 8.86 19.33 -15.34
CA GLY A 137 8.59 18.03 -15.95
C GLY A 137 7.42 17.27 -15.32
N GLY A 138 6.64 17.93 -14.45
CA GLY A 138 5.45 17.36 -13.81
C GLY A 138 5.76 16.28 -12.77
N ILE A 139 4.73 15.76 -12.12
CA ILE A 139 4.80 14.68 -11.14
C ILE A 139 3.53 13.82 -11.22
N SER A 140 3.67 12.51 -11.03
CA SER A 140 2.52 11.61 -10.95
C SER A 140 1.80 11.79 -9.60
N ILE A 141 0.48 11.69 -9.61
CA ILE A 141 -0.34 11.77 -8.40
C ILE A 141 -0.94 10.40 -8.09
N HIS A 142 -0.51 9.81 -6.99
CA HIS A 142 -1.07 8.63 -6.36
C HIS A 142 -1.90 9.10 -5.17
N GLY A 143 -3.21 9.28 -5.36
CA GLY A 143 -3.94 10.11 -4.42
C GLY A 143 -5.30 9.58 -4.03
N PHE A 144 -5.62 9.91 -2.80
CA PHE A 144 -6.86 9.67 -2.09
C PHE A 144 -7.28 8.19 -2.02
N SER A 145 -7.52 7.69 -0.84
CA SER A 145 -8.00 6.31 -0.68
C SER A 145 -9.42 6.15 -1.26
N PRO A 146 -9.88 4.93 -1.56
CA PRO A 146 -11.25 4.66 -1.97
C PRO A 146 -12.28 5.27 -1.02
N MET A 147 -11.97 5.30 0.28
CA MET A 147 -12.82 5.89 1.29
C MET A 147 -12.86 7.41 1.23
N GLU A 148 -11.73 8.07 0.97
CA GLU A 148 -11.66 9.52 0.80
C GLU A 148 -12.45 9.96 -0.45
N ILE A 149 -12.31 9.21 -1.56
CA ILE A 149 -13.04 9.50 -2.80
C ILE A 149 -14.55 9.33 -2.59
N SER A 150 -14.98 8.25 -1.93
CA SER A 150 -16.40 8.02 -1.66
C SER A 150 -16.99 9.09 -0.75
N ALA A 151 -16.28 9.46 0.33
CA ALA A 151 -16.71 10.50 1.23
C ALA A 151 -16.75 11.89 0.56
N ALA A 152 -15.77 12.20 -0.28
CA ALA A 152 -15.71 13.44 -1.04
C ALA A 152 -16.83 13.54 -2.09
N ALA A 153 -17.17 12.45 -2.74
CA ALA A 153 -18.31 12.37 -3.66
C ALA A 153 -19.63 12.65 -2.92
N GLU A 154 -19.83 12.01 -1.76
CA GLU A 154 -21.01 12.26 -0.91
C GLU A 154 -21.09 13.72 -0.45
N ASN A 155 -19.97 14.30 0.00
CA ASN A 155 -19.90 15.72 0.42
C ASN A 155 -20.22 16.68 -0.73
N ALA A 156 -19.86 16.33 -1.98
CA ALA A 156 -20.19 17.09 -3.18
C ALA A 156 -21.62 16.86 -3.71
N GLY A 157 -22.36 15.89 -3.18
CA GLY A 157 -23.66 15.46 -3.71
C GLY A 157 -23.55 14.75 -5.06
N LEU A 158 -22.41 14.14 -5.37
CA LEU A 158 -22.14 13.43 -6.60
C LEU A 158 -22.27 11.92 -6.40
N ASP A 159 -22.64 11.21 -7.47
CA ASP A 159 -22.46 9.77 -7.50
C ASP A 159 -20.95 9.42 -7.67
N LEU A 160 -20.56 8.24 -7.18
CA LEU A 160 -19.17 7.81 -7.17
C LEU A 160 -18.53 7.78 -8.57
N LYS A 161 -19.28 7.35 -9.59
CA LYS A 161 -18.76 7.24 -10.96
C LYS A 161 -18.41 8.64 -11.49
N THR A 162 -19.30 9.58 -11.37
CA THR A 162 -19.09 10.98 -11.76
C THR A 162 -17.87 11.58 -11.04
N ALA A 163 -17.76 11.39 -9.72
CA ALA A 163 -16.63 11.90 -8.95
C ALA A 163 -15.29 11.30 -9.43
N VAL A 164 -15.24 9.99 -9.70
CA VAL A 164 -14.04 9.30 -10.22
C VAL A 164 -13.66 9.81 -11.61
N GLU A 165 -14.63 10.01 -12.49
CA GLU A 165 -14.40 10.55 -13.84
C GLU A 165 -13.83 11.99 -13.77
N MET A 166 -14.40 12.85 -12.92
CA MET A 166 -13.90 14.22 -12.69
C MET A 166 -12.47 14.23 -12.14
N LEU A 167 -12.16 13.38 -11.17
CA LEU A 167 -10.79 13.25 -10.63
C LEU A 167 -9.80 12.79 -11.70
N LYS A 168 -10.20 11.85 -12.55
CA LYS A 168 -9.39 11.39 -13.69
C LYS A 168 -9.12 12.51 -14.68
N GLU A 169 -10.14 13.27 -15.05
CA GLU A 169 -10.01 14.44 -15.95
C GLU A 169 -9.12 15.53 -15.36
N ALA A 170 -9.14 15.71 -14.03
CA ALA A 170 -8.24 16.62 -13.34
C ALA A 170 -6.78 16.15 -13.32
N GLY A 171 -6.49 14.88 -13.68
CA GLY A 171 -5.14 14.34 -13.79
C GLY A 171 -4.73 13.44 -12.62
N LEU A 172 -5.68 12.87 -11.85
CA LEU A 172 -5.37 11.81 -10.89
C LEU A 172 -4.83 10.58 -11.61
N GLY A 173 -3.59 10.18 -11.28
CA GLY A 173 -2.89 9.10 -11.99
C GLY A 173 -3.32 7.71 -11.51
N THR A 174 -3.15 7.44 -10.22
CA THR A 174 -3.48 6.16 -9.57
C THR A 174 -4.02 6.39 -8.17
N ILE A 175 -4.59 5.36 -7.56
CA ILE A 175 -5.24 5.44 -6.25
C ILE A 175 -4.65 4.39 -5.30
N PRO A 176 -4.23 4.76 -4.07
CA PRO A 176 -3.79 3.79 -3.07
C PRO A 176 -4.94 2.88 -2.65
N GLY A 177 -4.72 1.57 -2.64
CA GLY A 177 -5.69 0.57 -2.18
C GLY A 177 -5.88 0.52 -0.66
N THR A 178 -5.52 1.59 0.02
CA THR A 178 -5.71 1.76 1.48
C THR A 178 -7.18 1.80 1.87
N ALA A 179 -7.48 1.92 3.15
CA ALA A 179 -8.79 1.69 3.72
C ALA A 179 -9.32 0.24 3.60
N ALA A 180 -8.61 -0.64 2.87
CA ALA A 180 -8.86 -2.08 2.87
C ALA A 180 -8.64 -2.68 4.27
N GLU A 181 -7.54 -2.34 4.89
CA GLU A 181 -7.02 -2.90 6.15
C GLU A 181 -7.11 -4.44 6.14
N ILE A 182 -8.24 -4.98 6.56
CA ILE A 182 -8.68 -6.37 6.40
C ILE A 182 -10.12 -6.36 5.86
N LEU A 183 -10.39 -7.10 4.77
CA LEU A 183 -11.70 -7.11 4.09
C LEU A 183 -12.61 -8.23 4.64
N VAL A 184 -12.68 -8.32 5.96
CA VAL A 184 -13.54 -9.22 6.74
C VAL A 184 -14.33 -8.38 7.74
N ASP A 185 -15.65 -8.29 7.55
CA ASP A 185 -16.50 -7.32 8.28
C ASP A 185 -16.53 -7.57 9.79
N ASP A 186 -16.40 -8.81 10.24
CA ASP A 186 -16.37 -9.12 11.67
C ASP A 186 -15.11 -8.58 12.36
N VAL A 187 -13.98 -8.58 11.68
CA VAL A 187 -12.76 -7.92 12.15
C VAL A 187 -12.89 -6.40 12.06
N ARG A 188 -13.42 -5.88 10.95
CA ARG A 188 -13.56 -4.43 10.70
C ARG A 188 -14.38 -3.72 11.75
N LYS A 189 -15.44 -4.36 12.29
CA LYS A 189 -16.29 -3.80 13.36
C LYS A 189 -15.50 -3.38 14.60
N ASN A 190 -14.41 -4.11 14.91
CA ASN A 190 -13.58 -3.87 16.09
C ASN A 190 -12.31 -3.04 15.73
N LEU A 191 -11.75 -3.27 14.54
CA LEU A 191 -10.53 -2.63 14.08
C LEU A 191 -10.77 -1.17 13.68
N CYS A 192 -11.81 -0.93 12.90
CA CYS A 192 -12.10 0.38 12.28
C CYS A 192 -13.62 0.66 12.23
N PRO A 193 -14.28 0.78 13.38
CA PRO A 193 -15.71 1.08 13.43
C PRO A 193 -15.99 2.40 12.69
N GLY A 194 -17.04 2.40 11.86
CA GLY A 194 -17.41 3.54 11.03
C GLY A 194 -16.73 3.59 9.66
N LYS A 195 -15.74 2.72 9.37
CA LYS A 195 -15.27 2.53 7.99
C LYS A 195 -16.29 1.70 7.19
N MET A 196 -16.26 1.90 5.87
CA MET A 196 -17.06 1.13 4.92
C MET A 196 -16.89 -0.38 5.08
N LYS A 197 -17.91 -1.14 4.74
CA LYS A 197 -17.87 -2.60 4.69
C LYS A 197 -16.96 -3.10 3.56
N ALA A 198 -16.56 -4.38 3.64
CA ALA A 198 -15.70 -5.01 2.66
C ALA A 198 -16.31 -5.00 1.24
N ASP A 199 -17.61 -5.26 1.10
CA ASP A 199 -18.29 -5.25 -0.20
C ASP A 199 -18.43 -3.84 -0.78
N GLU A 200 -18.58 -2.83 0.06
CA GLU A 200 -18.60 -1.43 -0.37
C GLU A 200 -17.23 -0.99 -0.88
N TRP A 201 -16.15 -1.34 -0.18
CA TRP A 201 -14.77 -1.10 -0.63
C TRP A 201 -14.54 -1.78 -1.99
N GLU A 202 -14.93 -3.04 -2.15
CA GLU A 202 -14.82 -3.77 -3.42
C GLU A 202 -15.59 -3.08 -4.55
N LYS A 203 -16.82 -2.61 -4.29
CA LYS A 203 -17.64 -1.88 -5.27
C LYS A 203 -16.94 -0.60 -5.73
N ILE A 204 -16.32 0.15 -4.80
CA ILE A 204 -15.60 1.39 -5.13
C ILE A 204 -14.38 1.07 -6.00
N ILE A 205 -13.55 0.12 -5.61
CA ILE A 205 -12.38 -0.31 -6.38
C ILE A 205 -12.79 -0.73 -7.80
N ARG A 206 -13.83 -1.53 -7.94
CA ARG A 206 -14.34 -1.95 -9.26
C ARG A 206 -14.83 -0.76 -10.10
N THR A 207 -15.42 0.25 -9.48
CA THR A 207 -15.85 1.47 -10.17
C THR A 207 -14.64 2.27 -10.66
N ILE A 208 -13.61 2.41 -9.83
CA ILE A 208 -12.34 3.05 -10.15
C ILE A 208 -11.65 2.33 -11.33
N HIS A 209 -11.53 1.00 -11.27
CA HIS A 209 -10.93 0.21 -12.33
C HIS A 209 -11.71 0.33 -13.66
N LYS A 210 -13.06 0.34 -13.61
CA LYS A 210 -13.90 0.54 -14.80
C LYS A 210 -13.71 1.92 -15.44
N ALA A 211 -13.39 2.94 -14.65
CA ALA A 211 -13.04 4.27 -15.16
C ALA A 211 -11.63 4.31 -15.77
N GLY A 212 -10.87 3.20 -15.71
CA GLY A 212 -9.51 3.09 -16.24
C GLY A 212 -8.45 3.73 -15.37
N ILE A 213 -8.69 3.91 -14.06
CA ILE A 213 -7.68 4.29 -13.07
C ILE A 213 -7.21 3.00 -12.38
N GLN A 214 -5.89 2.80 -12.32
CA GLN A 214 -5.29 1.69 -11.60
C GLN A 214 -5.16 2.02 -10.10
N THR A 215 -5.17 0.97 -9.27
CA THR A 215 -4.97 1.11 -7.82
C THR A 215 -3.89 0.16 -7.33
N THR A 216 -3.32 0.44 -6.15
CA THR A 216 -2.60 -0.59 -5.41
C THR A 216 -3.59 -1.50 -4.67
N SER A 217 -3.12 -2.60 -4.11
CA SER A 217 -3.88 -3.42 -3.16
C SER A 217 -3.08 -3.59 -1.88
N THR A 218 -3.74 -3.51 -0.72
CA THR A 218 -3.07 -3.54 0.58
C THR A 218 -3.76 -4.50 1.54
N ILE A 219 -3.00 -5.04 2.49
CA ILE A 219 -3.51 -5.63 3.72
C ILE A 219 -2.78 -5.02 4.89
N MET A 220 -3.45 -4.75 6.00
CA MET A 220 -2.82 -4.53 7.30
C MET A 220 -3.02 -5.80 8.14
N TYR A 221 -1.96 -6.33 8.71
CA TYR A 221 -1.96 -7.60 9.45
C TYR A 221 -1.14 -7.51 10.75
N GLY A 222 -1.36 -8.45 11.67
CA GLY A 222 -0.71 -8.51 12.97
C GLY A 222 -1.45 -7.68 14.03
N HIS A 223 -2.76 -7.50 13.90
CA HIS A 223 -3.61 -6.78 14.87
C HIS A 223 -4.57 -7.71 15.63
N ILE A 224 -5.81 -7.91 15.16
CA ILE A 224 -6.84 -8.71 15.80
C ILE A 224 -7.43 -9.78 14.87
N GLU A 225 -6.92 -9.85 13.66
CA GLU A 225 -7.28 -10.85 12.64
C GLU A 225 -6.58 -12.19 12.92
N ASP A 226 -7.10 -13.25 12.32
CA ASP A 226 -6.45 -14.56 12.27
C ASP A 226 -6.02 -14.94 10.84
N ASN A 227 -5.51 -16.16 10.65
CA ASN A 227 -5.05 -16.63 9.34
C ASN A 227 -6.21 -16.91 8.37
N HIS A 228 -7.39 -17.26 8.85
CA HIS A 228 -8.59 -17.37 8.02
C HIS A 228 -8.97 -16.02 7.42
N ASP A 229 -8.94 -14.97 8.23
CA ASP A 229 -9.22 -13.60 7.80
C ASP A 229 -8.22 -13.13 6.74
N ARG A 230 -6.91 -13.44 6.92
CA ARG A 230 -5.86 -13.14 5.94
C ARG A 230 -6.12 -13.85 4.61
N VAL A 231 -6.44 -15.14 4.66
CA VAL A 231 -6.77 -15.93 3.45
C VAL A 231 -8.01 -15.38 2.76
N ASP A 232 -9.06 -15.05 3.49
CA ASP A 232 -10.29 -14.47 2.92
C ASP A 232 -10.03 -13.14 2.24
N HIS A 233 -9.24 -12.27 2.85
CA HIS A 233 -8.81 -11.01 2.25
C HIS A 233 -8.03 -11.22 0.95
N LEU A 234 -7.02 -12.10 0.95
CA LEU A 234 -6.19 -12.37 -0.23
C LEU A 234 -7.01 -12.95 -1.39
N PHE A 235 -7.94 -13.84 -1.11
CA PHE A 235 -8.82 -14.40 -2.13
C PHE A 235 -9.81 -13.38 -2.69
N ARG A 236 -10.26 -12.41 -1.86
CA ARG A 236 -11.07 -11.29 -2.35
C ARG A 236 -10.27 -10.42 -3.32
N LEU A 237 -9.04 -10.05 -2.98
CA LEU A 237 -8.15 -9.29 -3.88
C LEU A 237 -7.86 -10.07 -5.18
N LYS A 238 -7.58 -11.38 -5.08
CA LYS A 238 -7.36 -12.24 -6.24
C LYS A 238 -8.55 -12.18 -7.21
N ARG A 239 -9.77 -12.35 -6.70
CA ARG A 239 -10.99 -12.29 -7.52
C ARG A 239 -11.15 -10.92 -8.20
N ILE A 240 -10.95 -9.82 -7.46
CA ILE A 240 -11.02 -8.48 -8.04
C ILE A 240 -9.99 -8.32 -9.16
N GLN A 241 -8.75 -8.77 -8.95
CA GLN A 241 -7.70 -8.70 -9.96
C GLN A 241 -8.01 -9.55 -11.20
N GLU A 242 -8.50 -10.77 -11.01
CA GLU A 242 -8.91 -11.64 -12.12
C GLU A 242 -10.02 -11.02 -12.97
N ASP A 243 -10.94 -10.31 -12.34
CA ASP A 243 -12.07 -9.67 -13.01
C ASP A 243 -11.73 -8.33 -13.68
N THR A 244 -10.77 -7.56 -13.12
CA THR A 244 -10.55 -6.17 -13.53
C THR A 244 -9.16 -5.88 -14.08
N GLY A 245 -8.14 -6.64 -13.65
CA GLY A 245 -6.73 -6.35 -13.97
C GLY A 245 -6.22 -5.00 -13.44
N GLY A 246 -6.96 -4.33 -12.54
CA GLY A 246 -6.71 -2.94 -12.19
C GLY A 246 -5.71 -2.72 -11.05
N PHE A 247 -5.30 -3.76 -10.30
CA PHE A 247 -4.26 -3.61 -9.29
C PHE A 247 -2.86 -3.62 -9.92
N THR A 248 -2.01 -2.68 -9.52
CA THR A 248 -0.60 -2.59 -9.95
C THR A 248 0.33 -3.42 -9.09
N GLU A 249 0.03 -3.53 -7.79
CA GLU A 249 0.86 -4.20 -6.81
C GLU A 249 0.06 -4.63 -5.57
N PHE A 250 0.66 -5.53 -4.80
CA PHE A 250 0.20 -5.90 -3.46
C PHE A 250 1.21 -5.44 -2.39
N ILE A 251 0.72 -4.75 -1.37
CA ILE A 251 1.53 -4.19 -0.29
C ILE A 251 1.04 -4.74 1.06
N PRO A 252 1.71 -5.73 1.65
CA PRO A 252 1.44 -6.16 3.01
C PRO A 252 2.05 -5.16 4.01
N LEU A 253 1.22 -4.64 4.90
CA LEU A 253 1.55 -3.63 5.89
C LEU A 253 1.46 -4.24 7.30
N THR A 254 2.60 -4.58 7.90
CA THR A 254 2.62 -5.01 9.28
C THR A 254 2.10 -3.90 10.20
N TYR A 255 1.31 -4.28 11.20
CA TYR A 255 0.69 -3.35 12.13
C TYR A 255 1.71 -2.81 13.14
N LEU A 256 1.95 -1.50 13.09
CA LEU A 256 2.73 -0.78 14.10
C LEU A 256 1.79 -0.45 15.27
N HIS A 257 1.96 -1.10 16.40
CA HIS A 257 0.98 -1.08 17.48
C HIS A 257 1.24 -0.03 18.57
N GLU A 258 2.50 0.35 18.81
CA GLU A 258 2.97 1.04 20.01
C GLU A 258 2.16 2.30 20.39
N ASN A 259 1.79 3.13 19.41
CA ASN A 259 1.08 4.39 19.64
C ASN A 259 -0.42 4.35 19.32
N THR A 260 -0.99 3.18 19.11
CA THR A 260 -2.36 3.06 18.63
C THR A 260 -3.40 2.93 19.76
N PRO A 261 -4.67 3.28 19.51
CA PRO A 261 -5.73 3.09 20.51
C PRO A 261 -5.94 1.64 20.92
N LEU A 262 -5.81 0.65 20.03
CA LEU A 262 -5.94 -0.77 20.36
C LEU A 262 -4.86 -1.24 21.35
N TYR A 263 -3.62 -0.78 21.16
CA TYR A 263 -2.52 -1.09 22.09
C TYR A 263 -2.75 -0.43 23.46
N ARG A 264 -3.10 0.86 23.48
CA ARG A 264 -3.39 1.59 24.72
C ARG A 264 -4.55 0.97 25.53
N LYS A 265 -5.51 0.34 24.85
CA LYS A 265 -6.62 -0.38 25.50
C LYS A 265 -6.26 -1.83 25.89
N GLY A 266 -5.05 -2.30 25.61
CA GLY A 266 -4.61 -3.67 25.87
C GLY A 266 -5.29 -4.75 25.03
N ILE A 267 -5.97 -4.36 23.94
CA ILE A 267 -6.63 -5.29 23.00
C ILE A 267 -5.57 -5.99 22.15
N VAL A 268 -4.57 -5.25 21.66
CA VAL A 268 -3.40 -5.79 20.98
C VAL A 268 -2.18 -5.58 21.88
N LYS A 269 -1.39 -6.63 22.08
CA LYS A 269 -0.21 -6.61 22.95
C LYS A 269 1.11 -6.54 22.18
N SER A 270 1.10 -7.03 20.94
CA SER A 270 2.25 -7.05 20.03
C SER A 270 1.75 -6.94 18.60
N GLY A 271 2.63 -6.63 17.64
CA GLY A 271 2.37 -6.80 16.21
C GLY A 271 2.60 -8.24 15.73
N ALA A 272 2.69 -8.41 14.44
CA ALA A 272 3.07 -9.68 13.80
C ALA A 272 4.48 -10.12 14.22
N SER A 273 4.73 -11.43 14.20
CA SER A 273 6.08 -11.97 14.33
C SER A 273 6.86 -11.81 13.01
N GLY A 274 8.19 -11.88 13.05
CA GLY A 274 8.99 -11.88 11.82
C GLY A 274 8.70 -13.08 10.90
N LEU A 275 8.21 -14.21 11.45
CA LEU A 275 7.77 -15.36 10.65
C LEU A 275 6.46 -15.03 9.91
N ASP A 276 5.50 -14.38 10.59
CA ASP A 276 4.27 -13.89 9.94
C ASP A 276 4.58 -12.89 8.83
N ASP A 277 5.50 -11.96 9.08
CA ASP A 277 5.92 -10.98 8.08
C ASP A 277 6.47 -11.68 6.81
N LEU A 278 7.27 -12.73 6.95
CA LEU A 278 7.80 -13.48 5.81
C LEU A 278 6.70 -14.29 5.10
N ARG A 279 5.78 -14.91 5.84
CA ARG A 279 4.62 -15.59 5.26
C ARG A 279 3.75 -14.64 4.45
N MET A 280 3.62 -13.39 4.91
CA MET A 280 2.84 -12.36 4.21
C MET A 280 3.48 -11.87 2.90
N TYR A 281 4.71 -12.24 2.60
CA TYR A 281 5.30 -12.10 1.25
C TYR A 281 5.19 -13.41 0.46
N ALA A 282 5.45 -14.54 1.10
CA ALA A 282 5.53 -15.82 0.43
C ALA A 282 4.18 -16.38 -0.02
N VAL A 283 3.20 -16.42 0.86
CA VAL A 283 1.88 -16.98 0.54
C VAL A 283 1.15 -16.16 -0.52
N PRO A 284 1.09 -14.81 -0.45
CA PRO A 284 0.53 -13.99 -1.52
C PRO A 284 1.26 -14.17 -2.87
N ARG A 285 2.59 -14.36 -2.89
CA ARG A 285 3.31 -14.67 -4.13
C ARG A 285 2.79 -15.94 -4.79
N LEU A 286 2.55 -16.99 -4.00
CA LEU A 286 2.01 -18.26 -4.49
C LEU A 286 0.53 -18.16 -4.91
N ILE A 287 -0.23 -17.22 -4.31
CA ILE A 287 -1.63 -16.96 -4.66
C ILE A 287 -1.76 -16.15 -5.95
N PHE A 288 -1.00 -15.04 -6.06
CA PHE A 288 -1.19 -14.03 -7.11
C PHE A 288 -0.40 -14.32 -8.38
N LYS A 289 0.81 -14.87 -8.24
CA LYS A 289 1.71 -15.22 -9.36
C LYS A 289 1.81 -14.09 -10.39
N GLU A 290 1.65 -14.42 -11.69
CA GLU A 290 1.68 -13.46 -12.80
C GLU A 290 0.46 -12.54 -12.88
N LYS A 291 -0.65 -12.85 -12.19
CA LYS A 291 -1.87 -12.03 -12.19
C LYS A 291 -1.68 -10.71 -11.44
N LEU A 292 -0.88 -10.74 -10.37
CA LEU A 292 -0.47 -9.56 -9.63
C LEU A 292 1.03 -9.71 -9.30
N PRO A 293 1.90 -9.40 -10.27
CA PRO A 293 3.32 -9.77 -10.22
C PRO A 293 4.13 -8.98 -9.19
N ASN A 294 3.65 -7.79 -8.80
CA ASN A 294 4.42 -6.92 -7.94
C ASN A 294 3.99 -7.05 -6.48
N ILE A 295 4.94 -7.42 -5.62
CA ILE A 295 4.77 -7.46 -4.16
C ILE A 295 5.84 -6.58 -3.54
N GLN A 296 5.39 -5.54 -2.83
CA GLN A 296 6.24 -4.52 -2.23
C GLN A 296 6.59 -4.88 -0.78
N VAL A 297 7.87 -4.68 -0.40
CA VAL A 297 8.28 -4.67 1.01
C VAL A 297 8.10 -3.28 1.61
N SER A 298 7.89 -3.19 2.93
CA SER A 298 7.68 -1.91 3.64
C SER A 298 8.84 -1.62 4.59
N TRP A 299 9.89 -0.98 4.08
CA TRP A 299 11.10 -0.67 4.88
C TRP A 299 10.80 0.27 6.06
N VAL A 300 9.86 1.18 5.91
CA VAL A 300 9.46 2.11 6.97
C VAL A 300 8.86 1.38 8.18
N LYS A 301 8.32 0.19 8.00
CA LYS A 301 7.72 -0.64 9.05
C LYS A 301 8.66 -1.73 9.56
N LEU A 302 9.43 -2.36 8.68
CA LEU A 302 10.23 -3.55 8.97
C LEU A 302 11.74 -3.29 8.99
N GLY A 303 12.18 -2.14 8.49
CA GLY A 303 13.59 -1.81 8.32
C GLY A 303 14.21 -2.44 7.07
N ALA A 304 15.27 -1.80 6.57
CA ALA A 304 15.90 -2.17 5.31
C ALA A 304 16.46 -3.60 5.31
N LYS A 305 17.07 -4.05 6.41
CA LYS A 305 17.64 -5.42 6.50
C LYS A 305 16.58 -6.50 6.42
N PHE A 306 15.44 -6.31 7.09
CA PHE A 306 14.35 -7.27 7.01
C PHE A 306 13.71 -7.28 5.63
N CYS A 307 13.63 -6.12 4.97
CA CYS A 307 13.17 -6.04 3.59
C CYS A 307 14.04 -6.83 2.61
N GLN A 308 15.37 -6.88 2.83
CA GLN A 308 16.25 -7.76 2.03
C GLN A 308 15.86 -9.24 2.16
N VAL A 309 15.44 -9.68 3.35
CA VAL A 309 14.93 -11.05 3.56
C VAL A 309 13.58 -11.23 2.86
N GLY A 310 12.66 -10.25 2.98
CA GLY A 310 11.37 -10.25 2.28
C GLY A 310 11.51 -10.36 0.76
N LEU A 311 12.51 -9.68 0.17
CA LEU A 311 12.84 -9.80 -1.26
C LEU A 311 13.32 -11.21 -1.64
N SER A 312 13.82 -11.98 -0.70
CA SER A 312 14.19 -13.38 -0.87
C SER A 312 13.06 -14.35 -0.52
N ALA A 313 11.93 -13.84 -0.04
CA ALA A 313 10.74 -14.60 0.36
C ALA A 313 9.54 -14.40 -0.57
N GLY A 314 9.73 -13.82 -1.77
CA GLY A 314 8.66 -13.66 -2.76
C GLY A 314 8.38 -12.22 -3.20
N ALA A 315 8.86 -11.18 -2.49
CA ALA A 315 8.72 -9.80 -2.91
C ALA A 315 9.72 -9.42 -4.03
N ASN A 316 9.38 -8.40 -4.82
CA ASN A 316 10.17 -7.89 -5.94
C ASN A 316 10.19 -6.36 -6.06
N ASP A 317 9.58 -5.64 -5.13
CA ASP A 317 9.57 -4.18 -5.10
C ASP A 317 10.02 -3.69 -3.71
N PHE A 318 10.94 -2.72 -3.69
CA PHE A 318 11.47 -2.16 -2.44
C PHE A 318 10.57 -1.05 -1.86
N GLY A 319 9.62 -0.58 -2.65
CA GLY A 319 8.78 0.56 -2.34
C GLY A 319 9.41 1.88 -2.73
N GLY A 320 8.99 2.94 -2.08
CA GLY A 320 9.40 4.29 -2.37
C GLY A 320 10.39 4.88 -1.39
N THR A 321 10.93 6.05 -1.73
CA THR A 321 11.73 6.88 -0.82
C THR A 321 10.92 7.41 0.35
N LEU A 322 9.58 7.54 0.19
CA LEU A 322 8.61 7.96 1.21
C LEU A 322 9.00 9.26 1.92
N MET A 323 9.48 10.26 1.15
CA MET A 323 9.82 11.55 1.74
C MET A 323 8.63 12.08 2.57
N GLU A 324 8.88 12.47 3.83
CA GLU A 324 7.89 12.99 4.78
C GLU A 324 6.77 11.98 5.18
N ASP A 325 7.08 10.69 5.39
CA ASP A 325 6.09 9.74 5.94
C ASP A 325 5.77 10.05 7.41
N THR A 326 4.71 10.83 7.62
CA THR A 326 4.23 11.22 8.95
C THR A 326 3.32 10.17 9.59
N ILE A 327 2.65 9.34 8.80
CA ILE A 327 1.68 8.34 9.28
C ILE A 327 2.40 7.20 10.01
N SER A 328 3.43 6.62 9.40
CA SER A 328 4.21 5.54 10.02
C SER A 328 4.99 6.04 11.24
N ASN A 329 5.51 7.27 11.19
CA ASN A 329 6.17 7.89 12.34
C ASN A 329 5.22 8.08 13.52
N ALA A 330 4.00 8.56 13.29
CA ALA A 330 2.98 8.69 14.34
C ALA A 330 2.65 7.33 14.98
N ALA A 331 2.66 6.25 14.21
CA ALA A 331 2.41 4.89 14.69
C ALA A 331 3.59 4.26 15.44
N GLY A 332 4.77 4.90 15.46
CA GLY A 332 5.95 4.43 16.19
C GLY A 332 7.03 3.78 15.32
N SER A 333 7.06 4.06 14.01
CA SER A 333 8.15 3.60 13.15
C SER A 333 9.51 4.07 13.68
N LYS A 334 10.48 3.15 13.73
CA LYS A 334 11.85 3.39 14.19
C LYS A 334 12.86 3.58 13.05
N TYR A 335 12.38 3.52 11.80
CA TYR A 335 13.24 3.47 10.62
C TYR A 335 13.29 4.76 9.80
N GLY A 336 12.70 5.83 10.34
CA GLY A 336 12.68 7.16 9.72
C GLY A 336 11.54 7.35 8.72
N SER A 337 11.52 8.52 8.11
CA SER A 337 10.47 8.96 7.17
C SER A 337 10.98 9.21 5.75
N ASN A 338 12.23 8.89 5.48
CA ASN A 338 12.86 9.09 4.17
C ASN A 338 14.03 8.13 3.99
N MET A 339 14.09 7.47 2.84
CA MET A 339 15.24 6.68 2.40
C MET A 339 15.73 7.18 1.06
N THR A 340 17.03 7.48 0.96
CA THR A 340 17.61 7.97 -0.29
C THR A 340 17.62 6.89 -1.37
N GLU A 341 17.52 7.29 -2.64
CA GLU A 341 17.67 6.40 -3.79
C GLU A 341 18.97 5.58 -3.71
N GLN A 342 20.09 6.24 -3.37
CA GLN A 342 21.37 5.56 -3.21
C GLN A 342 21.28 4.42 -2.18
N LYS A 343 20.63 4.64 -1.04
CA LYS A 343 20.48 3.64 0.00
C LYS A 343 19.61 2.46 -0.43
N ILE A 344 18.53 2.73 -1.16
CA ILE A 344 17.69 1.69 -1.77
C ILE A 344 18.52 0.83 -2.72
N ASN A 345 19.28 1.45 -3.63
CA ASN A 345 20.14 0.77 -4.59
C ASN A 345 21.22 -0.09 -3.91
N GLU A 346 21.85 0.42 -2.85
CA GLU A 346 22.80 -0.33 -2.03
C GLU A 346 22.14 -1.57 -1.39
N CYS A 347 20.95 -1.41 -0.77
CA CYS A 347 20.24 -2.50 -0.13
C CYS A 347 19.89 -3.62 -1.13
N ILE A 348 19.43 -3.25 -2.32
CA ILE A 348 19.08 -4.21 -3.37
C ILE A 348 20.33 -4.92 -3.91
N SER A 349 21.41 -4.17 -4.18
CA SER A 349 22.66 -4.71 -4.72
C SER A 349 23.38 -5.64 -3.74
N GLN A 350 23.31 -5.37 -2.43
CA GLN A 350 23.91 -6.23 -1.39
C GLN A 350 23.39 -7.67 -1.39
N ILE A 351 22.18 -7.90 -1.89
CA ILE A 351 21.58 -9.23 -2.01
C ILE A 351 21.72 -9.83 -3.44
N GLY A 352 22.60 -9.25 -4.27
CA GLY A 352 22.86 -9.73 -5.63
C GLY A 352 21.73 -9.47 -6.62
N ARG A 353 20.83 -8.51 -6.31
CA ARG A 353 19.71 -8.11 -7.19
C ARG A 353 20.01 -6.82 -7.96
N LYS A 354 19.25 -6.56 -9.01
CA LYS A 354 19.39 -5.38 -9.87
C LYS A 354 18.33 -4.34 -9.50
N PRO A 355 18.71 -3.17 -8.97
CA PRO A 355 17.76 -2.10 -8.72
C PRO A 355 17.26 -1.51 -10.04
N GLN A 356 15.96 -1.23 -10.11
CA GLN A 356 15.31 -0.63 -11.27
C GLN A 356 14.30 0.42 -10.83
N LEU A 357 14.53 1.66 -11.24
CA LEU A 357 13.57 2.74 -11.03
C LEU A 357 12.32 2.50 -11.88
N ARG A 358 11.13 2.73 -11.29
CA ARG A 358 9.85 2.55 -11.95
C ARG A 358 8.95 3.79 -11.85
N THR A 359 7.96 3.87 -12.72
CA THR A 359 6.81 4.77 -12.56
C THR A 359 5.79 4.19 -11.57
N THR A 360 4.77 4.97 -11.23
CA THR A 360 3.60 4.54 -10.46
C THR A 360 2.89 3.31 -11.07
N THR A 361 2.91 3.20 -12.40
CA THR A 361 2.27 2.10 -13.15
C THR A 361 3.25 1.00 -13.57
N TYR A 362 4.40 0.92 -12.92
CA TYR A 362 5.43 -0.11 -13.12
C TYR A 362 6.15 -0.11 -14.48
N ALA A 363 6.09 0.98 -15.25
CA ALA A 363 7.01 1.15 -16.37
C ALA A 363 8.44 1.42 -15.85
N HIS A 364 9.43 0.75 -16.42
CA HIS A 364 10.84 0.98 -16.08
C HIS A 364 11.29 2.35 -16.60
N VAL A 365 12.06 3.04 -15.78
CA VAL A 365 12.57 4.40 -16.07
C VAL A 365 14.09 4.42 -15.94
N ASP A 366 14.76 5.16 -16.82
CA ASP A 366 16.16 5.48 -16.63
C ASP A 366 16.30 6.59 -15.57
N SER A 367 17.22 6.45 -14.63
CA SER A 367 17.46 7.43 -13.56
C SER A 367 17.82 8.82 -14.11
N SER A 368 18.33 8.92 -15.33
CA SER A 368 18.58 10.20 -16.01
C SER A 368 17.27 10.95 -16.37
N GLN A 369 16.18 10.22 -16.62
CA GLN A 369 14.87 10.76 -17.00
C GLN A 369 14.05 11.21 -15.77
N ALA A 370 14.41 10.74 -14.57
CA ALA A 370 13.72 11.08 -13.34
C ALA A 370 14.04 12.49 -12.82
N LYS A 371 15.16 13.06 -13.25
CA LYS A 371 15.61 14.38 -12.76
C LYS A 371 14.66 15.50 -13.18
N PRO A 372 14.41 16.49 -12.32
CA PRO A 372 13.61 17.65 -12.69
C PRO A 372 14.25 18.38 -13.89
N SER A 373 13.42 18.73 -14.87
CA SER A 373 13.86 19.59 -15.99
C SER A 373 14.05 21.00 -15.42
N ILE A 374 15.28 21.43 -15.19
CA ILE A 374 15.55 22.82 -14.87
C ILE A 374 15.65 23.51 -16.22
N GLN A 375 14.59 24.25 -16.62
CA GLN A 375 14.71 25.20 -17.73
C GLN A 375 15.66 26.31 -17.29
N ALA A 376 16.81 26.40 -17.96
CA ALA A 376 17.82 27.44 -17.74
C ALA A 376 17.29 28.83 -18.11
#